data_d797945d0699a51098199959d23ec40c
#
_entry.id   d797945d0699a51098199959d23ec40c
#
_cell.length_a   1.000
_cell.length_b   1.000
_cell.length_c   1.000
_cell.angle_alpha   90.00
_cell.angle_beta   90.00
_cell.angle_gamma   90.00
#
_symmetry.space_group_name_H-M   'P 1'
#
loop_
_entity.id
_entity.type
_entity.pdbx_description
1 polymer ?
#
loop_
_entity_poly.entity_id
_entity_poly.type
_entity_poly.pdbx_seq_one_letter_code
_entity_poly.pdbx_strand_id
1 'polypeptide(L)'
;TPEILILAHGVMSAKMSKTLKTDNEEWRRVMAINLDSVFCAVNTLAAPMAEARNGRVIVFSACLGRMSGPGNAGGLAPYRISKAGVNALVRNLAHETGLGGRGFLVDAVCPNHSRTDMGGPDAPLSAEEGIRTALWLANRNFDLNGTTDQEKLTGVLWEEMNVIPW
;
A
#
# COMPACT_ATOMS: atom_id res chain seq x y z
N THR A 1 16.79 14.39 -1.66
CA THR A 1 16.11 13.12 -2.04
C THR A 1 15.91 12.32 -0.77
N PRO A 2 14.67 11.93 -0.43
CA PRO A 2 14.45 11.09 0.73
C PRO A 2 15.01 9.67 0.50
N GLU A 3 15.43 9.01 1.55
CA GLU A 3 15.81 7.59 1.49
C GLU A 3 14.63 6.66 1.77
N ILE A 4 13.65 7.14 2.54
CA ILE A 4 12.43 6.40 2.86
C ILE A 4 11.23 7.31 2.59
N LEU A 5 10.29 6.81 1.79
CA LEU A 5 9.02 7.46 1.49
C LEU A 5 7.88 6.56 1.97
N ILE A 6 7.14 7.01 2.97
CA ILE A 6 5.97 6.29 3.49
C ILE A 6 4.71 7.10 3.15
N LEU A 7 3.82 6.50 2.36
CA LEU A 7 2.55 7.07 1.97
C LEU A 7 1.43 6.39 2.74
N ALA A 8 1.03 6.99 3.87
CA ALA A 8 0.09 6.42 4.84
C ALA A 8 -1.32 7.05 4.80
N HIS A 9 -1.55 7.98 3.88
CA HIS A 9 -2.83 8.68 3.77
C HIS A 9 -3.89 7.85 3.04
N GLY A 10 -5.14 8.19 3.31
CA GLY A 10 -6.29 7.61 2.64
C GLY A 10 -7.60 8.01 3.30
N VAL A 11 -8.67 7.77 2.59
CA VAL A 11 -10.05 7.96 3.07
C VAL A 11 -10.89 6.74 2.78
N MET A 12 -11.86 6.47 3.65
CA MET A 12 -12.85 5.42 3.43
C MET A 12 -13.96 5.94 2.48
N SER A 13 -14.57 5.02 1.74
CA SER A 13 -15.82 5.29 1.04
C SER A 13 -16.93 5.60 2.04
N ALA A 14 -17.92 6.38 1.64
CA ALA A 14 -19.17 6.53 2.38
C ALA A 14 -19.78 5.16 2.68
N LYS A 15 -20.54 5.08 3.79
CA LYS A 15 -21.12 3.81 4.26
C LYS A 15 -21.90 3.11 3.15
N MET A 16 -21.63 1.81 2.99
CA MET A 16 -22.36 0.91 2.08
C MET A 16 -22.32 1.34 0.60
N SER A 17 -21.32 2.10 0.19
CA SER A 17 -21.10 2.48 -1.21
C SER A 17 -20.94 1.25 -2.10
N LYS A 18 -22.07 0.78 -2.63
CA LYS A 18 -22.09 -0.27 -3.65
C LYS A 18 -21.85 0.39 -5.02
N THR A 19 -21.28 -0.34 -5.95
CA THR A 19 -20.94 0.18 -7.28
C THR A 19 -22.10 0.91 -7.94
N LEU A 20 -23.29 0.31 -7.97
CA LEU A 20 -24.47 0.89 -8.59
C LEU A 20 -25.15 2.04 -7.80
N LYS A 21 -24.65 2.33 -6.59
CA LYS A 21 -25.18 3.37 -5.70
C LYS A 21 -24.16 4.46 -5.37
N THR A 22 -22.93 4.30 -5.87
CA THR A 22 -21.89 5.31 -5.72
C THR A 22 -22.09 6.41 -6.73
N ASP A 23 -22.18 7.65 -6.29
CA ASP A 23 -22.21 8.81 -7.17
C ASP A 23 -20.81 9.19 -7.66
N ASN A 24 -20.75 10.02 -8.69
CA ASN A 24 -19.50 10.42 -9.32
C ASN A 24 -18.63 11.30 -8.40
N GLU A 25 -19.22 12.06 -7.49
CA GLU A 25 -18.47 12.92 -6.56
C GLU A 25 -17.71 12.07 -5.55
N GLU A 26 -18.38 11.12 -4.91
CA GLU A 26 -17.76 10.18 -3.98
C GLU A 26 -16.68 9.33 -4.65
N TRP A 27 -16.95 8.85 -5.87
CA TRP A 27 -15.96 8.13 -6.66
C TRP A 27 -14.69 8.98 -6.86
N ARG A 28 -14.84 10.20 -7.36
CA ARG A 28 -13.71 11.10 -7.62
C ARG A 28 -12.97 11.45 -6.35
N ARG A 29 -13.68 11.73 -5.26
CA ARG A 29 -13.07 12.06 -3.96
C ARG A 29 -12.15 10.94 -3.48
N VAL A 30 -12.64 9.71 -3.46
CA VAL A 30 -11.86 8.57 -2.96
C VAL A 30 -10.69 8.24 -3.89
N MET A 31 -10.92 8.22 -5.21
CA MET A 31 -9.86 7.95 -6.18
C MET A 31 -8.77 9.02 -6.13
N ALA A 32 -9.13 10.29 -6.08
CA ALA A 32 -8.18 11.40 -6.00
C ALA A 32 -7.29 11.31 -4.78
N ILE A 33 -7.87 10.98 -3.61
CA ILE A 33 -7.09 10.91 -2.35
C ILE A 33 -6.32 9.59 -2.24
N ASN A 34 -6.92 8.45 -2.57
CA ASN A 34 -6.31 7.16 -2.30
C ASN A 34 -5.36 6.67 -3.41
N LEU A 35 -5.55 7.11 -4.65
CA LEU A 35 -4.77 6.62 -5.78
C LEU A 35 -4.02 7.73 -6.51
N ASP A 36 -4.71 8.78 -6.97
CA ASP A 36 -4.07 9.82 -7.79
C ASP A 36 -2.99 10.55 -7.00
N SER A 37 -3.25 10.88 -5.73
CA SER A 37 -2.26 11.53 -4.88
C SER A 37 -1.05 10.63 -4.59
N VAL A 38 -1.26 9.32 -4.45
CA VAL A 38 -0.17 8.33 -4.31
C VAL A 38 0.67 8.31 -5.57
N PHE A 39 0.03 8.25 -6.73
CA PHE A 39 0.74 8.34 -8.02
C PHE A 39 1.56 9.63 -8.13
N CYS A 40 0.97 10.80 -7.83
CA CYS A 40 1.66 12.08 -7.88
C CYS A 40 2.87 12.13 -6.93
N ALA A 41 2.71 11.64 -5.69
CA ALA A 41 3.80 11.60 -4.72
C ALA A 41 4.93 10.67 -5.17
N VAL A 42 4.60 9.49 -5.66
CA VAL A 42 5.57 8.52 -6.18
C VAL A 42 6.29 9.10 -7.41
N ASN A 43 5.56 9.62 -8.38
CA ASN A 43 6.13 10.18 -9.59
C ASN A 43 7.11 11.33 -9.29
N THR A 44 6.80 12.18 -8.31
CA THR A 44 7.62 13.34 -7.95
C THR A 44 8.80 12.98 -7.04
N LEU A 45 8.57 12.16 -6.02
CA LEU A 45 9.54 11.93 -4.94
C LEU A 45 10.35 10.65 -5.13
N ALA A 46 9.78 9.62 -5.74
CA ALA A 46 10.47 8.35 -5.91
C ALA A 46 11.39 8.33 -7.15
N ALA A 47 11.13 9.15 -8.16
CA ALA A 47 11.98 9.21 -9.34
C ALA A 47 13.47 9.46 -9.00
N PRO A 48 13.84 10.51 -8.24
CA PRO A 48 15.23 10.72 -7.85
C PRO A 48 15.79 9.64 -6.92
N MET A 49 14.95 8.95 -6.14
CA MET A 49 15.37 7.81 -5.32
C MET A 49 15.78 6.63 -6.19
N ALA A 50 14.98 6.32 -7.21
CA ALA A 50 15.25 5.24 -8.15
C ALA A 50 16.51 5.52 -9.00
N GLU A 51 16.69 6.76 -9.44
CA GLU A 51 17.90 7.21 -10.15
C GLU A 51 19.16 7.07 -9.28
N ALA A 52 19.07 7.44 -7.99
CA ALA A 52 20.13 7.27 -7.02
C ALA A 52 20.41 5.79 -6.65
N ARG A 53 19.56 4.88 -7.10
CA ARG A 53 19.63 3.44 -6.75
C ARG A 53 19.64 3.20 -5.24
N ASN A 54 18.95 4.02 -4.52
CA ASN A 54 18.83 3.94 -3.06
C ASN A 54 17.47 4.45 -2.64
N GLY A 55 16.78 3.68 -1.85
CA GLY A 55 15.53 4.11 -1.27
C GLY A 55 14.47 3.04 -1.11
N ARG A 56 13.48 3.40 -0.31
CA ARG A 56 12.34 2.54 0.00
C ARG A 56 11.05 3.34 -0.10
N VAL A 57 10.13 2.86 -0.91
CA VAL A 57 8.77 3.39 -1.01
C VAL A 57 7.82 2.38 -0.38
N ILE A 58 7.07 2.82 0.62
CA ILE A 58 6.12 2.01 1.35
C ILE A 58 4.75 2.67 1.25
N VAL A 59 3.80 2.00 0.63
CA VAL A 59 2.46 2.54 0.41
C VAL A 59 1.43 1.76 1.21
N PHE A 60 0.64 2.49 2.02
CA PHE A 60 -0.45 1.90 2.78
C PHE A 60 -1.60 1.53 1.84
N SER A 61 -1.79 0.22 1.69
CA SER A 61 -2.89 -0.40 0.97
C SER A 61 -3.91 -0.97 1.97
N ALA A 62 -4.62 -2.00 1.59
CA ALA A 62 -5.55 -2.71 2.44
C ALA A 62 -5.78 -4.13 1.90
N CYS A 63 -6.06 -5.08 2.78
CA CYS A 63 -6.53 -6.41 2.37
C CYS A 63 -7.84 -6.33 1.57
N LEU A 64 -8.62 -5.26 1.74
CA LEU A 64 -9.84 -4.99 0.96
C LEU A 64 -9.57 -4.63 -0.51
N GLY A 65 -8.33 -4.28 -0.87
CA GLY A 65 -7.91 -4.06 -2.26
C GLY A 65 -7.44 -5.32 -2.98
N ARG A 66 -7.44 -6.47 -2.32
CA ARG A 66 -7.06 -7.75 -2.93
C ARG A 66 -8.15 -8.26 -3.87
N MET A 67 -7.74 -9.00 -4.89
CA MET A 67 -8.65 -9.70 -5.81
C MET A 67 -8.96 -11.11 -5.33
N SER A 68 -8.37 -11.56 -4.22
CA SER A 68 -8.49 -12.90 -3.63
C SER A 68 -8.66 -12.85 -2.12
N GLY A 69 -9.03 -13.96 -1.51
CA GLY A 69 -9.11 -14.12 -0.05
C GLY A 69 -10.18 -13.24 0.62
N PRO A 70 -9.98 -12.83 1.87
CA PRO A 70 -10.97 -12.07 2.66
C PRO A 70 -11.38 -10.72 2.05
N GLY A 71 -10.52 -10.13 1.22
CA GLY A 71 -10.82 -8.92 0.46
C GLY A 71 -11.80 -9.12 -0.69
N ASN A 72 -12.11 -10.37 -1.03
CA ASN A 72 -12.97 -10.72 -2.15
C ASN A 72 -14.45 -10.64 -1.77
N ALA A 73 -14.95 -9.45 -1.53
CA ALA A 73 -16.34 -9.17 -1.20
C ALA A 73 -16.79 -7.87 -1.85
N GLY A 74 -18.10 -7.69 -2.01
CA GLY A 74 -18.68 -6.46 -2.54
C GLY A 74 -18.80 -5.35 -1.48
N GLY A 75 -19.22 -4.18 -1.91
CA GLY A 75 -19.37 -2.96 -1.09
C GLY A 75 -18.09 -2.14 -1.03
N LEU A 76 -18.18 -0.95 -0.51
CA LEU A 76 -17.06 0.01 -0.42
C LEU A 76 -16.34 0.22 -1.76
N ALA A 77 -17.10 0.26 -2.87
CA ALA A 77 -16.54 0.17 -4.22
C ALA A 77 -15.40 1.16 -4.51
N PRO A 78 -15.52 2.48 -4.24
CA PRO A 78 -14.41 3.39 -4.47
C PRO A 78 -13.17 3.04 -3.65
N TYR A 79 -13.34 2.68 -2.38
CA TYR A 79 -12.23 2.33 -1.49
C TYR A 79 -11.49 1.08 -1.99
N ARG A 80 -12.23 -0.01 -2.21
CA ARG A 80 -11.64 -1.28 -2.68
C ARG A 80 -10.90 -1.10 -4.01
N ILE A 81 -11.54 -0.41 -4.95
CA ILE A 81 -10.94 -0.18 -6.27
C ILE A 81 -9.71 0.73 -6.16
N SER A 82 -9.75 1.78 -5.34
CA SER A 82 -8.57 2.62 -5.12
C SER A 82 -7.40 1.85 -4.52
N LYS A 83 -7.66 0.95 -3.56
CA LYS A 83 -6.60 0.13 -2.94
C LYS A 83 -6.10 -0.99 -3.86
N ALA A 84 -6.94 -1.54 -4.72
CA ALA A 84 -6.51 -2.41 -5.81
C ALA A 84 -5.62 -1.66 -6.81
N GLY A 85 -5.96 -0.41 -7.13
CA GLY A 85 -5.14 0.49 -7.94
C GLY A 85 -3.77 0.76 -7.31
N VAL A 86 -3.73 1.00 -6.00
CA VAL A 86 -2.47 1.15 -5.24
C VAL A 86 -1.63 -0.12 -5.33
N ASN A 87 -2.22 -1.29 -5.16
CA ASN A 87 -1.52 -2.57 -5.30
C ASN A 87 -0.91 -2.72 -6.70
N ALA A 88 -1.69 -2.41 -7.74
CA ALA A 88 -1.21 -2.44 -9.12
C ALA A 88 -0.07 -1.44 -9.37
N LEU A 89 -0.18 -0.22 -8.84
CA LEU A 89 0.86 0.81 -8.94
C LEU A 89 2.18 0.36 -8.29
N VAL A 90 2.12 -0.16 -7.07
CA VAL A 90 3.29 -0.67 -6.35
C VAL A 90 3.97 -1.79 -7.11
N ARG A 91 3.18 -2.77 -7.56
CA ARG A 91 3.71 -3.89 -8.34
C ARG A 91 4.37 -3.42 -9.64
N ASN A 92 3.70 -2.54 -10.37
CA ASN A 92 4.22 -2.01 -11.64
C ASN A 92 5.54 -1.28 -11.43
N LEU A 93 5.59 -0.34 -10.48
CA LEU A 93 6.80 0.42 -10.18
C LEU A 93 7.97 -0.47 -9.72
N ALA A 94 7.71 -1.46 -8.88
CA ALA A 94 8.74 -2.39 -8.44
C ALA A 94 9.37 -3.17 -9.62
N HIS A 95 8.54 -3.64 -10.57
CA HIS A 95 9.03 -4.31 -11.77
C HIS A 95 9.83 -3.35 -12.68
N GLU A 96 9.34 -2.15 -12.92
CA GLU A 96 10.03 -1.13 -13.73
C GLU A 96 11.40 -0.77 -13.15
N THR A 97 11.54 -0.78 -11.82
CA THR A 97 12.77 -0.42 -11.13
C THR A 97 13.68 -1.61 -10.80
N GLY A 98 13.31 -2.82 -11.22
CA GLY A 98 14.16 -4.02 -11.16
C GLY A 98 14.07 -4.82 -9.88
N LEU A 99 12.93 -4.80 -9.17
CA LEU A 99 12.62 -5.65 -8.02
C LEU A 99 13.73 -5.70 -6.96
N GLY A 100 14.25 -4.54 -6.58
CA GLY A 100 15.30 -4.41 -5.58
C GLY A 100 16.73 -4.61 -6.11
N GLY A 101 16.92 -5.20 -7.29
CA GLY A 101 18.25 -5.46 -7.87
C GLY A 101 19.08 -4.22 -8.16
N ARG A 102 18.45 -3.05 -8.08
CA ARG A 102 19.12 -1.76 -8.25
C ARG A 102 19.18 -0.94 -6.96
N GLY A 103 18.92 -1.56 -5.79
CA GLY A 103 18.95 -0.86 -4.50
C GLY A 103 17.74 0.01 -4.19
N PHE A 104 16.65 -0.10 -4.96
CA PHE A 104 15.41 0.62 -4.75
C PHE A 104 14.26 -0.37 -4.51
N LEU A 105 13.56 -0.22 -3.38
CA LEU A 105 12.50 -1.11 -2.95
C LEU A 105 11.14 -0.40 -2.98
N VAL A 106 10.11 -1.12 -3.39
CA VAL A 106 8.73 -0.60 -3.45
C VAL A 106 7.77 -1.64 -2.93
N ASP A 107 7.08 -1.36 -1.84
CA ASP A 107 6.21 -2.33 -1.19
C ASP A 107 4.86 -1.72 -0.80
N ALA A 108 3.80 -2.53 -0.86
CA ALA A 108 2.51 -2.21 -0.29
C ALA A 108 2.35 -2.87 1.08
N VAL A 109 1.65 -2.21 2.00
CA VAL A 109 1.37 -2.75 3.33
C VAL A 109 -0.12 -2.66 3.66
N CYS A 110 -0.68 -3.75 4.16
CA CYS A 110 -1.97 -3.76 4.83
C CYS A 110 -1.73 -3.61 6.34
N PRO A 111 -2.18 -2.50 6.96
CA PRO A 111 -2.00 -2.28 8.40
C PRO A 111 -3.01 -3.05 9.26
N ASN A 112 -3.89 -3.83 8.64
CA ASN A 112 -5.07 -4.40 9.27
C ASN A 112 -6.04 -3.32 9.81
N HIS A 113 -7.08 -3.74 10.51
CA HIS A 113 -8.07 -2.84 11.09
C HIS A 113 -7.54 -2.26 12.40
N SER A 114 -7.05 -1.03 12.33
CA SER A 114 -6.37 -0.33 13.43
C SER A 114 -7.21 0.85 13.94
N ARG A 115 -7.11 1.14 15.24
CA ARG A 115 -7.79 2.25 15.91
C ARG A 115 -7.18 3.59 15.47
N THR A 116 -7.81 4.17 14.48
CA THR A 116 -7.55 5.47 13.89
C THR A 116 -8.90 6.15 13.63
N ASP A 117 -8.90 7.39 13.20
CA ASP A 117 -10.15 8.07 12.80
C ASP A 117 -10.94 7.27 11.76
N MET A 118 -10.23 6.63 10.82
CA MET A 118 -10.86 5.77 9.82
C MET A 118 -11.33 4.43 10.38
N GLY A 119 -10.53 3.80 11.23
CA GLY A 119 -10.81 2.46 11.75
C GLY A 119 -11.82 2.43 12.88
N GLY A 120 -11.98 3.55 13.57
CA GLY A 120 -12.85 3.67 14.73
C GLY A 120 -12.27 3.10 16.03
N PRO A 121 -12.93 3.39 17.18
CA PRO A 121 -12.41 3.02 18.50
C PRO A 121 -12.44 1.52 18.77
N ASP A 122 -13.30 0.78 18.10
CA ASP A 122 -13.53 -0.66 18.32
C ASP A 122 -12.63 -1.56 17.43
N ALA A 123 -11.73 -0.95 16.65
CA ALA A 123 -10.80 -1.72 15.85
C ALA A 123 -9.85 -2.57 16.73
N PRO A 124 -9.53 -3.81 16.31
CA PRO A 124 -8.80 -4.74 17.17
C PRO A 124 -7.35 -4.31 17.47
N LEU A 125 -6.68 -3.68 16.51
CA LEU A 125 -5.29 -3.25 16.68
C LEU A 125 -5.19 -1.81 17.12
N SER A 126 -4.15 -1.48 17.88
CA SER A 126 -3.75 -0.09 18.09
C SER A 126 -3.11 0.50 16.83
N ALA A 127 -2.99 1.81 16.76
CA ALA A 127 -2.27 2.46 15.65
C ALA A 127 -0.79 2.02 15.61
N GLU A 128 -0.16 1.87 16.78
CA GLU A 128 1.22 1.39 16.92
C GLU A 128 1.39 -0.04 16.43
N GLU A 129 0.41 -0.90 16.66
CA GLU A 129 0.40 -2.27 16.13
C GLU A 129 0.24 -2.27 14.61
N GLY A 130 -0.66 -1.42 14.09
CA GLY A 130 -0.90 -1.29 12.66
C GLY A 130 0.30 -0.82 11.83
N ILE A 131 1.19 -0.02 12.39
CA ILE A 131 2.37 0.49 11.68
C ILE A 131 3.60 -0.44 11.73
N ARG A 132 3.59 -1.50 12.54
CA ARG A 132 4.77 -2.37 12.73
C ARG A 132 5.36 -2.90 11.43
N THR A 133 4.51 -3.38 10.52
CA THR A 133 4.97 -3.90 9.23
C THR A 133 5.60 -2.81 8.38
N ALA A 134 5.06 -1.60 8.35
CA ALA A 134 5.64 -0.48 7.62
C ALA A 134 7.01 -0.07 8.18
N LEU A 135 7.15 -0.01 9.51
CA LEU A 135 8.44 0.27 10.16
C LEU A 135 9.47 -0.83 9.91
N TRP A 136 9.03 -2.08 9.94
CA TRP A 136 9.90 -3.19 9.59
C TRP A 136 10.35 -3.10 8.12
N LEU A 137 9.46 -2.83 7.16
CA LEU A 137 9.82 -2.62 5.75
C LEU A 137 10.83 -1.48 5.56
N ALA A 138 10.70 -0.42 6.35
CA ALA A 138 11.62 0.72 6.30
C ALA A 138 13.05 0.36 6.76
N ASN A 139 13.18 -0.64 7.62
CA ASN A 139 14.45 -0.97 8.29
C ASN A 139 14.99 -2.37 7.97
N ARG A 140 14.19 -3.25 7.35
CA ARG A 140 14.60 -4.64 7.10
C ARG A 140 15.84 -4.73 6.24
N ASN A 141 16.63 -5.75 6.47
CA ASN A 141 17.68 -6.14 5.53
C ASN A 141 17.04 -6.70 4.25
N PHE A 142 17.53 -6.28 3.11
CA PHE A 142 17.09 -6.81 1.81
C PHE A 142 18.29 -7.43 1.09
N ASP A 143 18.15 -8.70 0.71
CA ASP A 143 19.14 -9.46 -0.03
C ASP A 143 18.44 -10.34 -1.07
N LEU A 144 18.69 -10.09 -2.34
CA LEU A 144 18.16 -10.90 -3.44
C LEU A 144 18.54 -12.38 -3.36
N ASN A 145 19.66 -12.71 -2.70
CA ASN A 145 20.11 -14.08 -2.47
C ASN A 145 19.62 -14.64 -1.12
N GLY A 146 18.80 -13.89 -0.41
CA GLY A 146 18.21 -14.32 0.86
C GLY A 146 17.37 -15.59 0.72
N THR A 147 17.24 -16.32 1.81
CA THR A 147 16.54 -17.60 1.83
C THR A 147 15.06 -17.47 2.14
N THR A 148 14.65 -16.36 2.76
CA THR A 148 13.26 -16.10 3.14
C THR A 148 12.61 -15.04 2.27
N ASP A 149 11.29 -15.05 2.18
CA ASP A 149 10.52 -14.01 1.48
C ASP A 149 10.75 -12.62 2.10
N GLN A 150 10.91 -12.55 3.42
CA GLN A 150 11.21 -11.32 4.13
C GLN A 150 12.53 -10.69 3.72
N GLU A 151 13.50 -11.48 3.32
CA GLU A 151 14.81 -10.99 2.87
C GLU A 151 14.81 -10.57 1.41
N LYS A 152 14.20 -11.34 0.52
CA LYS A 152 14.41 -11.24 -0.93
C LYS A 152 13.27 -10.63 -1.74
N LEU A 153 12.05 -10.50 -1.16
CA LEU A 153 10.91 -10.00 -1.92
C LEU A 153 10.67 -8.51 -1.71
N THR A 154 10.33 -7.85 -2.78
CA THR A 154 9.77 -6.49 -2.86
C THR A 154 8.77 -6.46 -4.03
N GLY A 155 7.95 -5.42 -4.12
CA GLY A 155 6.89 -5.36 -5.13
C GLY A 155 5.71 -6.25 -4.79
N VAL A 156 5.47 -6.51 -3.51
CA VAL A 156 4.42 -7.37 -2.98
C VAL A 156 3.58 -6.64 -1.93
N LEU A 157 2.47 -7.26 -1.55
CA LEU A 157 1.63 -6.79 -0.45
C LEU A 157 2.02 -7.52 0.83
N TRP A 158 2.29 -6.75 1.89
CA TRP A 158 2.69 -7.24 3.19
C TRP A 158 1.60 -7.03 4.25
N GLU A 159 1.42 -8.02 5.10
CA GLU A 159 0.58 -7.96 6.30
C GLU A 159 1.28 -8.74 7.41
N GLU A 160 1.43 -8.13 8.59
CA GLU A 160 2.12 -8.75 9.73
C GLU A 160 3.50 -9.35 9.35
N MET A 161 4.27 -8.61 8.55
CA MET A 161 5.60 -9.01 8.02
C MET A 161 5.58 -10.25 7.12
N ASN A 162 4.42 -10.69 6.65
CA ASN A 162 4.27 -11.78 5.70
C ASN A 162 3.73 -11.28 4.36
N VAL A 163 4.12 -11.95 3.29
CA VAL A 163 3.57 -11.69 1.97
C VAL A 163 2.17 -12.28 1.89
N ILE A 164 1.23 -11.47 1.44
CA ILE A 164 -0.12 -11.93 1.15
C ILE A 164 -0.44 -11.74 -0.33
N PRO A 165 -1.28 -12.61 -0.92
CA PRO A 165 -1.63 -12.48 -2.34
C PRO A 165 -2.41 -11.20 -2.62
N TRP A 166 -2.26 -10.70 -3.84
CA TRP A 166 -2.99 -9.54 -4.37
C TRP A 166 -4.51 -9.76 -4.46
#